data_43f87d35181c9d9bb573ba8fc5d8b60b
#
_entry.id   43f87d35181c9d9bb573ba8fc5d8b60b
#
_cell.length_a   1.000
_cell.length_b   1.000
_cell.length_c   1.000
_cell.angle_alpha   90.00
_cell.angle_beta   90.00
_cell.angle_gamma   90.00
#
_symmetry.space_group_name_H-M   'P 1'
#
loop_
_entity.id
_entity.type
_entity.pdbx_description
1 polymer ?
#
loop_
_entity_poly.entity_id
_entity_poly.type
_entity_poly.pdbx_seq_one_letter_code
_entity_poly.pdbx_strand_id
1 'polypeptide(L)'
;AVLTDAVYEWNAHAPLALKGGIQPSELQEVRTLPSTADSGAEEVQALKGSALTGLQKAVVRYTDQMTLKVRVEDGVFALLKQEGLSDREVVELTTGVAGYNCVSRVLVALDVGENNAREMKSVDELVAAL
;
A
#
# COMPACT_ATOMS: atom_id res chain seq x y z
N ALA A 1 2.49 -2.24 -4.86
CA ALA A 1 2.23 -3.50 -5.57
C ALA A 1 0.80 -3.54 -6.12
N VAL A 2 -0.24 -3.52 -5.27
CA VAL A 2 -1.65 -3.67 -5.71
C VAL A 2 -2.04 -2.64 -6.77
N LEU A 3 -1.80 -1.35 -6.53
CA LEU A 3 -2.16 -0.26 -7.44
C LEU A 3 -1.41 -0.27 -8.79
N THR A 4 -0.29 -0.94 -8.86
CA THR A 4 0.59 -0.99 -10.04
C THR A 4 0.64 -2.37 -10.69
N ASP A 5 -0.16 -3.30 -10.19
CA ASP A 5 -0.16 -4.71 -10.60
C ASP A 5 1.25 -5.36 -10.58
N ALA A 6 2.06 -4.96 -9.60
CA ALA A 6 3.43 -5.47 -9.42
C ALA A 6 3.42 -6.80 -8.65
N VAL A 7 3.16 -7.89 -9.35
CA VAL A 7 3.02 -9.25 -8.81
C VAL A 7 4.24 -9.68 -8.00
N TYR A 8 5.43 -9.43 -8.53
CA TYR A 8 6.68 -9.77 -7.83
C TYR A 8 6.77 -9.07 -6.46
N GLU A 9 6.51 -7.76 -6.42
CA GLU A 9 6.57 -7.00 -5.16
C GLU A 9 5.56 -7.51 -4.13
N TRP A 10 4.33 -7.78 -4.57
CA TRP A 10 3.32 -8.34 -3.67
C TRP A 10 3.77 -9.69 -3.10
N ASN A 11 4.14 -10.63 -3.95
CA ASN A 11 4.50 -11.98 -3.54
C ASN A 11 5.78 -12.02 -2.68
N ALA A 12 6.69 -11.05 -2.86
CA ALA A 12 7.92 -10.95 -2.07
C ALA A 12 7.72 -10.23 -0.73
N HIS A 13 6.90 -9.18 -0.69
CA HIS A 13 6.83 -8.29 0.47
C HIS A 13 5.60 -8.49 1.38
N ALA A 14 4.49 -8.98 0.85
CA ALA A 14 3.32 -9.27 1.67
C ALA A 14 3.60 -10.31 2.79
N PRO A 15 4.39 -11.39 2.55
CA PRO A 15 4.82 -12.27 3.65
C PRO A 15 5.65 -11.56 4.71
N LEU A 16 6.46 -10.57 4.34
CA LEU A 16 7.25 -9.79 5.30
C LEU A 16 6.37 -8.90 6.17
N ALA A 17 5.31 -8.33 5.60
CA ALA A 17 4.33 -7.58 6.36
C ALA A 17 3.64 -8.45 7.42
N LEU A 18 3.21 -9.66 7.06
CA LEU A 18 2.65 -10.63 8.00
C LEU A 18 3.64 -11.00 9.11
N LYS A 19 4.91 -11.28 8.77
CA LYS A 19 5.97 -11.53 9.76
C LYS A 19 6.26 -10.30 10.63
N GLY A 20 6.05 -9.11 10.12
CA GLY A 20 6.15 -7.84 10.82
C GLY A 20 4.98 -7.51 11.75
N GLY A 21 3.95 -8.37 11.79
CA GLY A 21 2.83 -8.23 12.72
C GLY A 21 1.54 -7.70 12.10
N ILE A 22 1.51 -7.39 10.80
CA ILE A 22 0.26 -7.07 10.10
C ILE A 22 -0.64 -8.31 10.13
N GLN A 23 -1.89 -8.14 10.52
CA GLN A 23 -2.84 -9.25 10.57
C GLN A 23 -3.32 -9.64 9.16
N PRO A 24 -3.63 -10.93 8.92
CA PRO A 24 -4.16 -11.36 7.62
C PRO A 24 -5.40 -10.57 7.17
N SER A 25 -6.30 -10.23 8.09
CA SER A 25 -7.47 -9.40 7.79
C SER A 25 -7.11 -7.99 7.34
N GLU A 26 -6.11 -7.36 7.96
CA GLU A 26 -5.62 -6.02 7.58
C GLU A 26 -4.96 -6.06 6.18
N LEU A 27 -4.15 -7.09 5.92
CA LEU A 27 -3.53 -7.28 4.61
C LEU A 27 -4.58 -7.53 3.51
N GLN A 28 -5.64 -8.29 3.83
CA GLN A 28 -6.76 -8.52 2.92
C GLN A 28 -7.51 -7.21 2.62
N GLU A 29 -7.73 -6.36 3.61
CA GLU A 29 -8.32 -5.03 3.42
C GLU A 29 -7.47 -4.17 2.47
N VAL A 30 -6.16 -4.06 2.71
CA VAL A 30 -5.24 -3.33 1.83
C VAL A 30 -5.28 -3.84 0.39
N ARG A 31 -5.49 -5.15 0.20
CA ARG A 31 -5.57 -5.76 -1.13
C ARG A 31 -6.88 -5.44 -1.86
N THR A 32 -7.99 -5.33 -1.15
CA THR A 32 -9.34 -5.29 -1.74
C THR A 32 -10.01 -3.92 -1.68
N LEU A 33 -9.52 -3.02 -0.83
CA LEU A 33 -10.05 -1.67 -0.77
C LEU A 33 -9.84 -0.93 -2.10
N PRO A 34 -10.84 -0.18 -2.56
CA PRO A 34 -10.67 0.69 -3.70
C PRO A 34 -9.64 1.78 -3.40
N SER A 35 -8.94 2.25 -4.45
CA SER A 35 -7.99 3.36 -4.29
C SER A 35 -8.67 4.63 -3.79
N THR A 36 -8.03 5.27 -2.82
CA THR A 36 -8.49 6.54 -2.24
C THR A 36 -7.79 7.77 -2.84
N ALA A 37 -7.07 7.58 -3.96
CA ALA A 37 -6.30 8.67 -4.58
C ALA A 37 -7.19 9.83 -5.02
N ASP A 38 -8.36 9.55 -5.58
CA ASP A 38 -9.30 10.57 -6.06
C ASP A 38 -10.21 11.17 -4.97
N SER A 39 -9.99 10.81 -3.73
CA SER A 39 -10.76 11.33 -2.59
C SER A 39 -12.27 11.29 -2.79
N GLY A 40 -12.75 10.36 -3.62
CA GLY A 40 -14.19 10.10 -3.78
C GLY A 40 -14.82 9.75 -2.44
N ALA A 41 -16.05 10.18 -2.23
CA ALA A 41 -16.71 9.98 -0.93
C ALA A 41 -16.89 8.50 -0.59
N GLU A 42 -17.11 7.64 -1.60
CA GLU A 42 -17.35 6.21 -1.42
C GLU A 42 -16.08 5.45 -1.05
N GLU A 43 -14.97 5.68 -1.73
CA GLU A 43 -13.68 5.04 -1.45
C GLU A 43 -13.12 5.45 -0.08
N VAL A 44 -13.23 6.73 0.24
CA VAL A 44 -12.84 7.24 1.56
C VAL A 44 -13.73 6.67 2.66
N GLN A 45 -15.03 6.51 2.39
CA GLN A 45 -15.95 5.91 3.36
C GLN A 45 -15.69 4.42 3.55
N ALA A 46 -15.37 3.68 2.47
CA ALA A 46 -14.96 2.27 2.55
C ALA A 46 -13.70 2.13 3.44
N LEU A 47 -12.68 2.97 3.21
CA LEU A 47 -11.48 2.97 4.04
C LEU A 47 -11.79 3.33 5.50
N LYS A 48 -12.66 4.31 5.77
CA LYS A 48 -13.08 4.66 7.14
C LYS A 48 -13.76 3.50 7.85
N GLY A 49 -14.60 2.74 7.13
CA GLY A 49 -15.30 1.58 7.67
C GLY A 49 -14.44 0.32 7.85
N SER A 50 -13.22 0.32 7.31
CA SER A 50 -12.30 -0.82 7.39
C SER A 50 -11.81 -1.09 8.82
N ALA A 51 -11.29 -2.30 9.06
CA ALA A 51 -10.70 -2.68 10.35
C ALA A 51 -9.29 -2.10 10.58
N LEU A 52 -8.73 -1.39 9.59
CA LEU A 52 -7.42 -0.75 9.71
C LEU A 52 -7.40 0.30 10.81
N THR A 53 -6.26 0.45 11.49
CA THR A 53 -6.03 1.51 12.47
C THR A 53 -6.04 2.91 11.82
N GLY A 54 -6.15 3.97 12.60
CA GLY A 54 -6.06 5.35 12.11
C GLY A 54 -4.77 5.60 11.32
N LEU A 55 -3.63 5.16 11.87
CA LEU A 55 -2.33 5.27 11.23
C LEU A 55 -2.27 4.49 9.90
N GLN A 56 -2.75 3.26 9.87
CA GLN A 56 -2.78 2.45 8.65
C GLN A 56 -3.65 3.12 7.57
N LYS A 57 -4.81 3.67 7.94
CA LYS A 57 -5.69 4.42 7.03
C LYS A 57 -5.00 5.66 6.45
N ALA A 58 -4.28 6.42 7.29
CA ALA A 58 -3.52 7.58 6.86
C ALA A 58 -2.40 7.19 5.87
N VAL A 59 -1.66 6.12 6.18
CA VAL A 59 -0.60 5.58 5.31
C VAL A 59 -1.16 5.08 3.97
N VAL A 60 -2.29 4.38 3.96
CA VAL A 60 -2.94 3.93 2.72
C VAL A 60 -3.31 5.12 1.85
N ARG A 61 -4.00 6.14 2.38
CA ARG A 61 -4.38 7.34 1.61
C ARG A 61 -3.18 8.09 1.06
N TYR A 62 -2.14 8.25 1.89
CA TYR A 62 -0.90 8.89 1.49
C TYR A 62 -0.24 8.14 0.32
N THR A 63 -0.13 6.83 0.45
CA THR A 63 0.47 5.94 -0.55
C THR A 63 -0.31 5.96 -1.86
N ASP A 64 -1.63 5.92 -1.80
CA ASP A 64 -2.51 5.95 -2.97
C ASP A 64 -2.31 7.25 -3.77
N GLN A 65 -2.37 8.40 -3.10
CA GLN A 65 -2.17 9.69 -3.77
C GLN A 65 -0.76 9.83 -4.33
N MET A 66 0.26 9.46 -3.56
CA MET A 66 1.64 9.53 -4.01
C MET A 66 1.90 8.61 -5.22
N THR A 67 1.26 7.43 -5.24
CA THR A 67 1.42 6.45 -6.32
C THR A 67 0.72 6.87 -7.61
N LEU A 68 -0.49 7.39 -7.52
CA LEU A 68 -1.36 7.65 -8.67
C LEU A 68 -1.37 9.13 -9.10
N LYS A 69 -1.16 10.07 -8.17
CA LYS A 69 -1.17 11.53 -8.45
C LYS A 69 0.18 12.21 -8.31
N VAL A 70 1.16 11.57 -7.69
CA VAL A 70 2.46 12.13 -7.30
C VAL A 70 2.32 13.18 -6.19
N ARG A 71 1.42 14.15 -6.36
CA ARG A 71 1.12 15.17 -5.35
C ARG A 71 0.13 14.64 -4.32
N VAL A 72 0.47 14.81 -3.06
CA VAL A 72 -0.40 14.52 -1.90
C VAL A 72 -1.11 15.80 -1.48
N GLU A 73 -2.41 15.72 -1.22
CA GLU A 73 -3.23 16.81 -0.70
C GLU A 73 -2.81 17.15 0.74
N ASP A 74 -2.81 18.45 1.08
CA ASP A 74 -2.42 18.93 2.41
C ASP A 74 -3.22 18.25 3.54
N GLY A 75 -4.52 18.00 3.32
CA GLY A 75 -5.37 17.30 4.28
C GLY A 75 -4.96 15.85 4.51
N VAL A 76 -4.48 15.15 3.47
CA VAL A 76 -3.98 13.77 3.58
C VAL A 76 -2.61 13.76 4.27
N PHE A 77 -1.74 14.70 3.94
CA PHE A 77 -0.47 14.88 4.65
C PHE A 77 -0.68 15.15 6.13
N ALA A 78 -1.64 16.02 6.48
CA ALA A 78 -1.96 16.35 7.86
C ALA A 78 -2.44 15.14 8.68
N LEU A 79 -3.09 14.14 8.05
CA LEU A 79 -3.50 12.91 8.75
C LEU A 79 -2.30 12.16 9.31
N LEU A 80 -1.18 12.06 8.59
CA LEU A 80 0.02 11.41 9.10
C LEU A 80 0.53 12.06 10.40
N LYS A 81 0.48 13.41 10.44
CA LYS A 81 0.88 14.17 11.62
C LYS A 81 -0.11 13.99 12.79
N GLN A 82 -1.40 13.92 12.51
CA GLN A 82 -2.45 13.67 13.51
C GLN A 82 -2.34 12.27 14.12
N GLU A 83 -1.91 11.29 13.32
CA GLU A 83 -1.65 9.92 13.79
C GLU A 83 -0.27 9.77 14.47
N GLY A 84 0.46 10.87 14.66
CA GLY A 84 1.65 10.95 15.50
C GLY A 84 2.99 10.76 14.79
N LEU A 85 3.05 10.69 13.46
CA LEU A 85 4.33 10.58 12.75
C LEU A 85 5.16 11.85 12.93
N SER A 86 6.43 11.67 13.29
CA SER A 86 7.43 12.72 13.25
C SER A 86 7.77 13.11 11.81
N ASP A 87 8.43 14.25 11.63
CA ASP A 87 8.87 14.69 10.29
C ASP A 87 9.84 13.68 9.67
N ARG A 88 10.68 13.06 10.48
CA ARG A 88 11.60 12.01 10.04
C ARG A 88 10.85 10.80 9.51
N GLU A 89 9.84 10.30 10.24
CA GLU A 89 9.05 9.14 9.83
C GLU A 89 8.24 9.42 8.55
N VAL A 90 7.74 10.65 8.38
CA VAL A 90 7.09 11.06 7.13
C VAL A 90 8.08 11.02 5.95
N VAL A 91 9.32 11.48 6.13
CA VAL A 91 10.37 11.41 5.10
C VAL A 91 10.73 9.95 4.79
N GLU A 92 10.87 9.11 5.81
CA GLU A 92 11.16 7.68 5.66
C GLU A 92 10.01 6.97 4.89
N LEU A 93 8.76 7.22 5.26
CA LEU A 93 7.58 6.72 4.54
C LEU A 93 7.59 7.18 3.08
N THR A 94 7.78 8.48 2.84
CA THR A 94 7.82 9.07 1.49
C THR A 94 8.90 8.41 0.63
N THR A 95 10.10 8.24 1.18
CA THR A 95 11.22 7.60 0.49
C THR A 95 10.93 6.12 0.20
N GLY A 96 10.32 5.42 1.15
CA GLY A 96 9.89 4.03 0.94
C GLY A 96 8.87 3.90 -0.18
N VAL A 97 7.81 4.71 -0.16
CA VAL A 97 6.79 4.72 -1.22
C VAL A 97 7.41 5.08 -2.57
N ALA A 98 8.28 6.08 -2.64
CA ALA A 98 8.97 6.48 -3.88
C ALA A 98 9.85 5.35 -4.43
N GLY A 99 10.61 4.68 -3.57
CA GLY A 99 11.45 3.55 -3.94
C GLY A 99 10.65 2.41 -4.56
N TYR A 100 9.58 1.97 -3.88
CA TYR A 100 8.71 0.93 -4.41
C TYR A 100 7.92 1.37 -5.66
N ASN A 101 7.57 2.64 -5.78
CA ASN A 101 7.00 3.19 -7.01
C ASN A 101 7.98 3.15 -8.17
N CYS A 102 9.28 3.35 -7.93
CA CYS A 102 10.31 3.19 -8.95
C CYS A 102 10.43 1.72 -9.38
N VAL A 103 10.58 0.82 -8.42
CA VAL A 103 10.78 -0.62 -8.66
C VAL A 103 9.57 -1.21 -9.39
N SER A 104 8.34 -0.97 -8.91
CA SER A 104 7.13 -1.51 -9.54
C SER A 104 6.99 -1.09 -11.00
N ARG A 105 7.27 0.19 -11.32
CA ARG A 105 7.19 0.70 -12.69
C ARG A 105 8.23 0.08 -13.60
N VAL A 106 9.45 -0.13 -13.12
CA VAL A 106 10.51 -0.80 -13.90
C VAL A 106 10.13 -2.26 -14.17
N LEU A 107 9.73 -2.99 -13.12
CA LEU A 107 9.38 -4.39 -13.24
C LEU A 107 8.20 -4.63 -14.19
N VAL A 108 7.14 -3.83 -14.06
CA VAL A 108 5.91 -3.98 -14.87
C VAL A 108 6.14 -3.49 -16.30
N ALA A 109 6.75 -2.30 -16.48
CA ALA A 109 6.93 -1.71 -17.81
C ALA A 109 7.89 -2.52 -18.72
N LEU A 110 8.88 -3.17 -18.13
CA LEU A 110 9.86 -3.96 -18.86
C LEU A 110 9.58 -5.47 -18.84
N ASP A 111 8.47 -5.88 -18.20
CA ASP A 111 8.11 -7.29 -17.99
C ASP A 111 9.31 -8.09 -17.42
N VAL A 112 9.95 -7.52 -16.39
CA VAL A 112 11.17 -8.09 -15.81
C VAL A 112 10.82 -9.10 -14.72
N GLY A 113 11.44 -10.26 -14.83
CA GLY A 113 11.39 -11.28 -13.79
C GLY A 113 10.43 -12.43 -14.10
N GLU A 114 10.77 -13.57 -13.56
CA GLU A 114 10.05 -14.84 -13.74
C GLU A 114 8.64 -14.83 -13.15
N ASN A 115 8.29 -13.76 -12.40
CA ASN A 115 7.04 -13.66 -11.67
C ASN A 115 5.93 -12.88 -12.41
N ASN A 116 6.25 -12.22 -13.53
CA ASN A 116 5.25 -11.42 -14.26
C ASN A 116 4.16 -12.29 -14.93
N ALA A 117 4.46 -13.58 -15.21
CA ALA A 117 3.47 -14.54 -15.68
C ALA A 117 2.68 -15.21 -14.55
N ARG A 118 2.87 -14.80 -13.30
CA ARG A 118 2.19 -15.35 -12.11
C ARG A 118 1.17 -14.36 -11.56
N GLU A 119 0.16 -14.88 -10.90
CA GLU A 119 -0.82 -14.06 -10.19
C GLU A 119 -0.31 -13.65 -8.80
N MET A 120 -0.85 -12.54 -8.30
CA MET A 120 -0.68 -12.18 -6.89
C MET A 120 -1.31 -13.25 -6.02
N LYS A 121 -0.53 -13.84 -5.13
CA LYS A 121 -1.02 -14.82 -4.15
C LYS A 121 -2.12 -14.22 -3.30
N SER A 122 -3.11 -15.04 -2.98
CA SER A 122 -4.11 -14.68 -1.98
C SER A 122 -3.47 -14.55 -0.59
N VAL A 123 -4.14 -13.86 0.32
CA VAL A 123 -3.64 -13.76 1.71
C VAL A 123 -3.59 -15.13 2.38
N ASP A 124 -4.55 -16.02 2.10
CA ASP A 124 -4.57 -17.38 2.64
C ASP A 124 -3.36 -18.20 2.16
N GLU A 125 -2.99 -18.10 0.87
CA GLU A 125 -1.79 -18.75 0.34
C GLU A 125 -0.50 -18.21 0.99
N LEU A 126 -0.46 -16.89 1.26
CA LEU A 126 0.68 -16.28 1.94
C LEU A 126 0.80 -16.75 3.38
N VAL A 127 -0.32 -16.84 4.11
CA VAL A 127 -0.36 -17.34 5.49
C VAL A 127 0.03 -18.81 5.56
N ALA A 128 -0.44 -19.63 4.64
CA ALA A 128 -0.10 -21.05 4.60
C ALA A 128 1.38 -21.33 4.29
N ALA A 129 2.10 -20.34 3.74
CA ALA A 129 3.52 -20.45 3.38
C ALA A 129 4.46 -19.86 4.45
N LEU A 130 3.97 -19.32 5.58
CA LEU A 130 4.78 -18.77 6.67
C LEU A 130 5.31 -19.84 7.62
#